data_ae2732aa5d5ff60d4fd8db8f0f9c5bf2
#
_entry.id   ae2732aa5d5ff60d4fd8db8f0f9c5bf2
#
_cell.length_a   1.000
_cell.length_b   1.000
_cell.length_c   1.000
_cell.angle_alpha   90.00
_cell.angle_beta   90.00
_cell.angle_gamma   90.00
#
_symmetry.space_group_name_H-M   'P 1'
#
loop_
_entity.id
_entity.type
_entity.pdbx_description
1 polymer ?
#
loop_
_entity_poly.entity_id
_entity_poly.type
_entity_poly.pdbx_seq_one_letter_code
_entity_poly.pdbx_strand_id
1 'polypeptide(L)'
;FENVPSSIAELRQLYGETNFRVSDTHGAMVGLEVWYQYASTTDDDAPFAIYDAEFADLGGFAYDVPRFLSEDAFARANVDERPPWRWLLLGGPRSGTGVHVDPLYTHAWVYLVQGLKRWIFLPSHLSRDELRELGVGEPQLPSAQWFAKYRDAAAALPGTVELVQRPGELVYVPAGRPHAVLNLEWSYALTHNYAVLSDACVSSTSMEEPEFFDALRGTLPSSKARPVVRASVERWLGPRDAAALVVAAW
;
A
#
# COMPACT_ATOMS: atom_id res chain seq x y z
N PHE A 1 16.26 -2.65 5.63
CA PHE A 1 16.01 -3.44 4.40
C PHE A 1 17.33 -3.95 3.73
N GLU A 2 18.34 -4.24 4.55
CA GLU A 2 19.66 -4.64 4.03
C GLU A 2 19.70 -6.05 3.40
N ASN A 3 18.75 -6.91 3.76
CA ASN A 3 18.70 -8.30 3.32
C ASN A 3 17.53 -8.57 2.35
N VAL A 4 17.22 -7.62 1.49
CA VAL A 4 16.28 -7.82 0.38
C VAL A 4 17.03 -7.58 -0.93
N PRO A 5 16.63 -8.23 -2.04
CA PRO A 5 17.20 -7.93 -3.35
C PRO A 5 17.13 -6.43 -3.62
N SER A 6 18.23 -5.84 -4.07
CA SER A 6 18.37 -4.39 -4.20
C SER A 6 17.80 -3.82 -5.49
N SER A 7 17.35 -4.69 -6.40
CA SER A 7 16.83 -4.28 -7.70
C SER A 7 15.98 -5.38 -8.37
N ILE A 8 15.20 -4.98 -9.36
CA ILE A 8 14.46 -5.93 -10.25
C ILE A 8 15.43 -6.85 -10.99
N ALA A 9 16.61 -6.36 -11.35
CA ALA A 9 17.63 -7.19 -12.02
C ALA A 9 18.13 -8.31 -11.11
N GLU A 10 18.39 -8.02 -9.84
CA GLU A 10 18.76 -9.02 -8.84
C GLU A 10 17.60 -9.99 -8.53
N LEU A 11 16.38 -9.48 -8.40
CA LEU A 11 15.18 -10.32 -8.25
C LEU A 11 15.06 -11.34 -9.40
N ARG A 12 15.25 -10.90 -10.64
CA ARG A 12 15.20 -11.78 -11.82
C ARG A 12 16.32 -12.81 -11.83
N GLN A 13 17.51 -12.42 -11.37
CA GLN A 13 18.63 -13.36 -11.26
C GLN A 13 18.36 -14.44 -10.22
N LEU A 14 17.74 -14.10 -9.09
CA LEU A 14 17.49 -15.03 -7.99
C LEU A 14 16.20 -15.85 -8.17
N TYR A 15 15.16 -15.25 -8.74
CA TYR A 15 13.79 -15.77 -8.75
C TYR A 15 13.13 -15.76 -10.15
N GLY A 16 13.89 -15.67 -11.24
CA GLY A 16 13.36 -15.54 -12.60
C GLY A 16 12.33 -16.61 -12.99
N GLU A 17 12.55 -17.84 -12.54
CA GLU A 17 11.66 -18.99 -12.80
C GLU A 17 10.54 -19.13 -11.74
N THR A 18 10.55 -18.31 -10.69
CA THR A 18 9.53 -18.37 -9.65
C THR A 18 8.25 -17.70 -10.12
N ASN A 19 7.12 -18.32 -9.82
CA ASN A 19 5.81 -17.77 -10.13
C ASN A 19 5.38 -16.79 -9.03
N PHE A 20 4.88 -15.64 -9.46
CA PHE A 20 4.33 -14.60 -8.61
C PHE A 20 2.89 -14.27 -9.00
N ARG A 21 2.11 -13.83 -8.04
CA ARG A 21 0.74 -13.38 -8.27
C ARG A 21 0.73 -12.04 -8.98
N VAL A 22 -0.05 -11.93 -10.05
CA VAL A 22 -0.27 -10.65 -10.75
C VAL A 22 -1.52 -9.95 -10.27
N SER A 23 -1.56 -8.64 -10.48
CA SER A 23 -2.66 -7.73 -10.12
C SER A 23 -3.86 -7.88 -11.06
N ASP A 24 -4.37 -9.09 -11.20
CA ASP A 24 -5.62 -9.33 -11.89
C ASP A 24 -6.72 -9.74 -10.90
N THR A 25 -7.94 -9.69 -11.36
CA THR A 25 -9.11 -10.07 -10.56
C THR A 25 -9.18 -11.56 -10.24
N HIS A 26 -8.31 -12.38 -10.84
CA HIS A 26 -8.38 -13.83 -10.79
C HIS A 26 -7.19 -14.44 -10.05
N GLY A 27 -6.22 -13.61 -9.63
CA GLY A 27 -5.04 -14.04 -8.89
C GLY A 27 -4.13 -14.97 -9.71
N ALA A 28 -4.01 -14.71 -11.01
CA ALA A 28 -3.14 -15.51 -11.88
C ALA A 28 -1.69 -15.47 -11.41
N MET A 29 -1.00 -16.60 -11.61
CA MET A 29 0.42 -16.74 -11.29
C MET A 29 1.24 -16.73 -12.57
N VAL A 30 2.35 -16.00 -12.59
CA VAL A 30 3.23 -15.90 -13.76
C VAL A 30 4.70 -15.92 -13.32
N GLY A 31 5.54 -16.60 -14.09
CA GLY A 31 6.99 -16.56 -13.87
C GLY A 31 7.53 -15.12 -13.96
N LEU A 32 8.42 -14.76 -13.08
CA LEU A 32 8.95 -13.37 -12.99
C LEU A 32 9.57 -12.93 -14.33
N GLU A 33 10.30 -13.81 -15.01
CA GLU A 33 10.91 -13.47 -16.31
C GLU A 33 9.86 -13.28 -17.40
N VAL A 34 8.81 -14.10 -17.41
CA VAL A 34 7.70 -13.98 -18.37
C VAL A 34 6.94 -12.68 -18.14
N TRP A 35 6.65 -12.35 -16.88
CA TRP A 35 6.04 -11.07 -16.52
C TRP A 35 6.90 -9.88 -16.96
N TYR A 36 8.21 -9.95 -16.72
CA TYR A 36 9.13 -8.87 -17.09
C TYR A 36 9.17 -8.65 -18.61
N GLN A 37 9.19 -9.73 -19.40
CA GLN A 37 9.13 -9.65 -20.86
C GLN A 37 7.83 -8.99 -21.33
N TYR A 38 6.68 -9.44 -20.80
CA TYR A 38 5.39 -8.80 -21.06
C TYR A 38 5.42 -7.31 -20.72
N ALA A 39 5.77 -6.97 -19.49
CA ALA A 39 5.74 -5.60 -19.00
C ALA A 39 6.73 -4.67 -19.74
N SER A 40 7.78 -5.24 -20.35
CA SER A 40 8.77 -4.51 -21.17
C SER A 40 8.28 -4.17 -22.57
N THR A 41 7.28 -4.89 -23.07
CA THR A 41 6.83 -4.79 -24.47
C THR A 41 5.38 -4.34 -24.62
N THR A 42 4.62 -4.32 -23.52
CA THR A 42 3.21 -3.94 -23.55
C THR A 42 3.01 -2.45 -23.74
N ASP A 43 2.03 -2.10 -24.57
CA ASP A 43 1.53 -0.74 -24.76
C ASP A 43 0.26 -0.46 -23.94
N ASP A 44 -0.17 -1.39 -23.09
CA ASP A 44 -1.37 -1.24 -22.27
C ASP A 44 -1.28 0.01 -21.36
N ASP A 45 -2.40 0.69 -21.21
CA ASP A 45 -2.55 1.78 -20.25
C ASP A 45 -2.64 1.29 -18.80
N ALA A 46 -2.89 -0.01 -18.61
CA ALA A 46 -2.97 -0.68 -17.33
C ALA A 46 -2.12 -1.96 -17.34
N PRO A 47 -0.78 -1.87 -17.45
CA PRO A 47 0.06 -3.06 -17.43
C PRO A 47 -0.15 -3.86 -16.15
N PHE A 48 -0.23 -5.17 -16.24
CA PHE A 48 -0.26 -6.03 -15.07
C PHE A 48 1.00 -5.80 -14.22
N ALA A 49 0.77 -5.66 -12.94
CA ALA A 49 1.84 -5.58 -11.94
C ALA A 49 1.86 -6.87 -11.10
N ILE A 50 2.96 -7.17 -10.46
CA ILE A 50 3.04 -8.22 -9.44
C ILE A 50 2.58 -7.63 -8.11
N TYR A 51 1.64 -8.34 -7.46
CA TYR A 51 1.15 -8.11 -6.10
C TYR A 51 1.17 -9.45 -5.39
N ASP A 52 2.29 -9.77 -4.76
CA ASP A 52 2.49 -11.10 -4.18
C ASP A 52 2.64 -11.00 -2.66
N ALA A 53 1.78 -11.71 -1.92
CA ALA A 53 1.78 -11.77 -0.46
C ALA A 53 2.63 -12.93 0.08
N GLU A 54 2.98 -13.90 -0.76
CA GLU A 54 3.70 -15.12 -0.39
C GLU A 54 5.22 -14.97 -0.59
N PHE A 55 5.67 -13.85 -1.11
CA PHE A 55 7.07 -13.58 -1.45
C PHE A 55 8.06 -13.85 -0.30
N ALA A 56 7.64 -13.66 0.93
CA ALA A 56 8.51 -13.83 2.08
C ALA A 56 8.82 -15.31 2.38
N ASP A 57 8.04 -16.22 1.81
CA ASP A 57 8.27 -17.66 1.96
C ASP A 57 9.38 -18.16 1.02
N LEU A 58 9.79 -17.33 0.06
CA LEU A 58 10.88 -17.64 -0.88
C LEU A 58 12.28 -17.58 -0.24
N GLY A 59 12.41 -17.04 0.99
CA GLY A 59 13.70 -16.71 1.57
C GLY A 59 14.32 -15.44 0.93
N GLY A 60 15.42 -14.94 1.46
CA GLY A 60 16.10 -13.76 0.89
C GLY A 60 15.34 -12.42 1.02
N PHE A 61 14.28 -12.39 1.83
CA PHE A 61 13.51 -11.20 2.12
C PHE A 61 13.43 -10.95 3.64
N ALA A 62 14.58 -10.99 4.29
CA ALA A 62 14.68 -10.68 5.71
C ALA A 62 14.86 -9.17 5.89
N TYR A 63 13.89 -8.51 6.51
CA TYR A 63 13.96 -7.09 6.84
C TYR A 63 13.24 -6.81 8.16
N ASP A 64 13.69 -5.78 8.86
CA ASP A 64 13.06 -5.34 10.08
C ASP A 64 12.03 -4.26 9.80
N VAL A 65 10.85 -4.41 10.42
CA VAL A 65 9.85 -3.34 10.40
C VAL A 65 10.35 -2.19 11.26
N PRO A 66 10.34 -0.94 10.76
CA PRO A 66 10.74 0.23 11.55
C PRO A 66 10.01 0.27 12.90
N ARG A 67 10.71 0.57 13.99
CA ARG A 67 10.16 0.52 15.35
C ARG A 67 8.90 1.37 15.55
N PHE A 68 8.81 2.50 14.86
CA PHE A 68 7.63 3.38 14.91
C PHE A 68 6.41 2.85 14.13
N LEU A 69 6.58 1.77 13.35
CA LEU A 69 5.53 1.05 12.61
C LEU A 69 5.31 -0.38 13.16
N SER A 70 5.95 -0.73 14.26
CA SER A 70 5.92 -2.10 14.81
C SER A 70 4.67 -2.42 15.64
N GLU A 71 3.85 -1.43 15.98
CA GLU A 71 2.59 -1.65 16.68
C GLU A 71 1.52 -2.11 15.69
N ASP A 72 1.31 -3.43 15.64
CA ASP A 72 0.37 -4.06 14.72
C ASP A 72 -0.57 -5.00 15.48
N ALA A 73 -1.85 -4.65 15.49
CA ALA A 73 -2.89 -5.48 16.11
C ALA A 73 -3.04 -6.83 15.40
N PHE A 74 -2.79 -6.90 14.09
CA PHE A 74 -2.80 -8.17 13.34
C PHE A 74 -1.74 -9.16 13.80
N ALA A 75 -0.63 -8.69 14.37
CA ALA A 75 0.39 -9.57 14.94
C ALA A 75 -0.12 -10.40 16.14
N ARG A 76 -1.28 -10.02 16.68
CA ARG A 76 -1.94 -10.74 17.80
C ARG A 76 -3.00 -11.74 17.34
N ALA A 77 -3.40 -11.70 16.09
CA ALA A 77 -4.31 -12.67 15.50
C ALA A 77 -3.59 -14.03 15.33
N ASN A 78 -4.35 -15.11 15.37
CA ASN A 78 -3.81 -16.41 14.96
C ASN A 78 -3.32 -16.34 13.53
N VAL A 79 -2.25 -17.04 13.21
CA VAL A 79 -1.62 -17.01 11.89
C VAL A 79 -2.63 -17.36 10.78
N ASP A 80 -3.52 -18.32 11.05
CA ASP A 80 -4.53 -18.78 10.10
C ASP A 80 -5.70 -17.80 9.92
N GLU A 81 -5.87 -16.84 10.82
CA GLU A 81 -6.93 -15.83 10.79
C GLU A 81 -6.42 -14.46 10.28
N ARG A 82 -5.11 -14.32 10.17
CA ARG A 82 -4.51 -13.08 9.71
C ARG A 82 -4.69 -12.93 8.20
N PRO A 83 -5.35 -11.86 7.72
CA PRO A 83 -5.46 -11.62 6.28
C PRO A 83 -4.06 -11.38 5.68
N PRO A 84 -3.89 -11.48 4.36
CA PRO A 84 -2.67 -11.04 3.70
C PRO A 84 -2.37 -9.60 4.09
N TRP A 85 -1.18 -9.35 4.61
CA TRP A 85 -0.83 -8.06 5.22
C TRP A 85 0.46 -7.47 4.66
N ARG A 86 1.23 -8.22 3.90
CA ARG A 86 2.49 -7.80 3.29
C ARG A 86 2.52 -8.21 1.84
N TRP A 87 3.13 -7.38 0.99
CA TRP A 87 3.22 -7.67 -0.43
C TRP A 87 4.55 -7.22 -1.01
N LEU A 88 5.02 -8.00 -1.97
CA LEU A 88 5.99 -7.60 -2.97
C LEU A 88 5.24 -6.92 -4.11
N LEU A 89 5.63 -5.70 -4.46
CA LEU A 89 5.04 -4.93 -5.54
C LEU A 89 6.08 -4.71 -6.64
N LEU A 90 5.84 -5.25 -7.83
CA LEU A 90 6.65 -4.95 -9.01
C LEU A 90 5.75 -4.40 -10.10
N GLY A 91 6.18 -3.31 -10.75
CA GLY A 91 5.41 -2.70 -11.83
C GLY A 91 6.27 -1.94 -12.81
N GLY A 92 5.93 -2.03 -14.10
CA GLY A 92 6.48 -1.16 -15.12
C GLY A 92 5.87 0.26 -15.08
N PRO A 93 6.38 1.21 -15.88
CA PRO A 93 5.76 2.51 -16.04
C PRO A 93 4.28 2.37 -16.43
N ARG A 94 3.44 3.30 -16.00
CA ARG A 94 1.98 3.35 -16.18
C ARG A 94 1.18 2.37 -15.32
N SER A 95 1.78 1.31 -14.78
CA SER A 95 1.13 0.47 -13.79
C SER A 95 0.93 1.21 -12.46
N GLY A 96 0.16 0.64 -11.57
CA GLY A 96 -0.14 1.22 -10.26
C GLY A 96 -1.54 0.88 -9.81
N THR A 97 -2.04 1.58 -8.81
CA THR A 97 -3.37 1.36 -8.25
C THR A 97 -4.19 2.64 -8.39
N GLY A 98 -5.37 2.55 -9.00
CA GLY A 98 -6.35 3.64 -9.04
C GLY A 98 -6.78 4.08 -7.66
N VAL A 99 -7.66 5.07 -7.56
CA VAL A 99 -8.08 5.56 -6.23
C VAL A 99 -8.80 4.46 -5.47
N HIS A 100 -8.31 4.18 -4.28
CA HIS A 100 -8.86 3.18 -3.36
C HIS A 100 -8.61 3.61 -1.91
N VAL A 101 -9.26 2.93 -1.03
CA VAL A 101 -8.96 2.89 0.41
C VAL A 101 -8.43 1.49 0.69
N ASP A 102 -7.40 1.39 1.51
CA ASP A 102 -6.84 0.07 1.86
C ASP A 102 -7.88 -0.85 2.49
N PRO A 103 -7.82 -2.17 2.19
CA PRO A 103 -8.75 -3.14 2.76
C PRO A 103 -8.80 -3.05 4.28
N LEU A 104 -9.97 -3.35 4.86
CA LEU A 104 -10.20 -3.34 6.31
C LEU A 104 -9.86 -1.99 6.99
N TYR A 105 -9.81 -0.90 6.22
CA TYR A 105 -9.42 0.42 6.75
C TYR A 105 -8.08 0.38 7.50
N THR A 106 -7.14 -0.40 7.01
CA THR A 106 -5.82 -0.51 7.61
C THR A 106 -4.96 0.72 7.31
N HIS A 107 -3.98 0.94 8.16
CA HIS A 107 -2.80 1.71 7.78
C HIS A 107 -1.91 0.88 6.85
N ALA A 108 -1.11 1.55 6.05
CA ALA A 108 -0.03 0.88 5.34
C ALA A 108 1.27 1.69 5.39
N TRP A 109 2.35 1.02 5.12
CA TRP A 109 3.59 1.67 4.71
C TRP A 109 4.14 0.99 3.46
N VAL A 110 4.74 1.78 2.59
CA VAL A 110 5.36 1.31 1.35
C VAL A 110 6.79 1.78 1.30
N TYR A 111 7.73 0.84 1.30
CA TYR A 111 9.16 1.10 1.12
C TYR A 111 9.54 0.88 -0.34
N LEU A 112 10.07 1.90 -1.01
CA LEU A 112 10.48 1.81 -2.40
C LEU A 112 11.95 1.40 -2.48
N VAL A 113 12.22 0.23 -3.05
CA VAL A 113 13.56 -0.28 -3.26
C VAL A 113 14.16 0.27 -4.56
N GLN A 114 13.36 0.30 -5.62
CA GLN A 114 13.76 0.80 -6.94
C GLN A 114 12.63 1.52 -7.65
N GLY A 115 12.95 2.52 -8.47
CA GLY A 115 12.02 3.19 -9.37
C GLY A 115 11.53 4.53 -8.85
N LEU A 116 10.39 4.98 -9.35
CA LEU A 116 9.77 6.26 -9.02
C LEU A 116 8.26 6.08 -8.99
N LYS A 117 7.62 6.45 -7.88
CA LYS A 117 6.16 6.38 -7.72
C LYS A 117 5.59 7.76 -7.46
N ARG A 118 4.51 8.09 -8.18
CA ARG A 118 3.69 9.26 -7.86
C ARG A 118 2.52 8.82 -7.02
N TRP A 119 2.28 9.54 -5.94
CA TRP A 119 1.17 9.35 -5.01
C TRP A 119 0.28 10.56 -5.01
N ILE A 120 -1.01 10.33 -4.85
CA ILE A 120 -1.97 11.35 -4.50
C ILE A 120 -2.89 10.84 -3.39
N PHE A 121 -3.02 11.62 -2.34
CA PHE A 121 -3.90 11.36 -1.20
C PHE A 121 -5.04 12.35 -1.23
N LEU A 122 -6.26 11.86 -1.37
CA LEU A 122 -7.45 12.71 -1.36
C LEU A 122 -7.85 13.07 0.08
N PRO A 123 -8.61 14.15 0.29
CA PRO A 123 -9.18 14.46 1.60
C PRO A 123 -10.06 13.31 2.10
N SER A 124 -9.93 12.94 3.38
CA SER A 124 -10.69 11.83 3.98
C SER A 124 -12.17 12.14 4.23
N HIS A 125 -12.57 13.41 4.13
CA HIS A 125 -13.94 13.87 4.37
C HIS A 125 -14.82 13.92 3.12
N LEU A 126 -14.28 13.55 1.94
CA LEU A 126 -15.05 13.56 0.70
C LEU A 126 -16.22 12.57 0.78
N SER A 127 -17.38 13.03 0.38
CA SER A 127 -18.58 12.21 0.21
C SER A 127 -18.41 11.22 -0.97
N ARG A 128 -19.28 10.22 -1.01
CA ARG A 128 -19.30 9.27 -2.14
C ARG A 128 -19.55 9.95 -3.48
N ASP A 129 -20.36 11.00 -3.50
CA ASP A 129 -20.68 11.71 -4.74
C ASP A 129 -19.48 12.55 -5.21
N GLU A 130 -18.79 13.26 -4.33
CA GLU A 130 -17.55 13.96 -4.65
C GLU A 130 -16.46 13.00 -5.14
N LEU A 131 -16.34 11.83 -4.53
CA LEU A 131 -15.41 10.79 -5.02
C LEU A 131 -15.80 10.29 -6.42
N ARG A 132 -17.10 10.12 -6.72
CA ARG A 132 -17.57 9.74 -8.07
C ARG A 132 -17.26 10.82 -9.11
N GLU A 133 -17.40 12.10 -8.78
CA GLU A 133 -17.02 13.21 -9.64
C GLU A 133 -15.53 13.19 -9.97
N LEU A 134 -14.70 12.65 -9.09
CA LEU A 134 -13.29 12.40 -9.29
C LEU A 134 -12.99 11.05 -9.96
N GLY A 135 -14.01 10.38 -10.51
CA GLY A 135 -13.83 9.11 -11.21
C GLY A 135 -13.53 7.91 -10.30
N VAL A 136 -13.88 8.01 -9.01
CA VAL A 136 -13.76 6.90 -8.07
C VAL A 136 -15.04 6.08 -8.09
N GLY A 137 -14.97 4.83 -8.49
CA GLY A 137 -16.16 3.95 -8.60
C GLY A 137 -15.81 2.60 -9.20
N GLU A 138 -16.87 1.81 -9.44
CA GLU A 138 -16.75 0.52 -10.12
C GLU A 138 -17.22 0.61 -11.58
N PRO A 139 -16.45 0.09 -12.55
CA PRO A 139 -15.11 -0.47 -12.37
C PRO A 139 -14.07 0.59 -12.04
N GLN A 140 -13.06 0.22 -11.25
CA GLN A 140 -11.96 1.11 -10.91
C GLN A 140 -11.17 1.49 -12.17
N LEU A 141 -10.92 2.78 -12.34
CA LEU A 141 -10.09 3.25 -13.44
C LEU A 141 -8.62 2.84 -13.25
N PRO A 142 -7.93 2.39 -14.31
CA PRO A 142 -6.49 2.21 -14.28
C PRO A 142 -5.77 3.46 -13.81
N SER A 143 -4.70 3.28 -13.03
CA SER A 143 -3.96 4.39 -12.42
C SER A 143 -3.56 5.45 -13.43
N ALA A 144 -2.94 5.07 -14.56
CA ALA A 144 -2.51 6.03 -15.58
C ALA A 144 -3.67 6.84 -16.16
N GLN A 145 -4.82 6.20 -16.43
CA GLN A 145 -6.01 6.87 -16.94
C GLN A 145 -6.61 7.82 -15.90
N TRP A 146 -6.65 7.39 -14.63
CA TRP A 146 -7.14 8.25 -13.55
C TRP A 146 -6.26 9.50 -13.39
N PHE A 147 -4.93 9.33 -13.32
CA PHE A 147 -4.01 10.45 -13.21
C PHE A 147 -4.10 11.40 -14.42
N ALA A 148 -4.24 10.87 -15.63
CA ALA A 148 -4.38 11.69 -16.83
C ALA A 148 -5.66 12.54 -16.83
N LYS A 149 -6.75 12.02 -16.25
CA LYS A 149 -8.07 12.66 -16.34
C LYS A 149 -8.43 13.51 -15.14
N TYR A 150 -8.12 13.04 -13.93
CA TYR A 150 -8.68 13.62 -12.69
C TYR A 150 -7.64 14.24 -11.75
N ARG A 151 -6.36 14.01 -11.99
CA ARG A 151 -5.28 14.47 -11.11
C ARG A 151 -5.36 15.98 -10.83
N ASP A 152 -5.56 16.82 -11.85
CA ASP A 152 -5.54 18.27 -11.66
C ASP A 152 -6.74 18.74 -10.84
N ALA A 153 -7.93 18.18 -11.08
CA ALA A 153 -9.12 18.47 -10.28
C ALA A 153 -8.93 18.01 -8.81
N ALA A 154 -8.36 16.83 -8.62
CA ALA A 154 -8.08 16.29 -7.28
C ALA A 154 -7.02 17.13 -6.55
N ALA A 155 -5.96 17.55 -7.22
CA ALA A 155 -4.88 18.37 -6.65
C ALA A 155 -5.36 19.78 -6.23
N ALA A 156 -6.40 20.28 -6.85
CA ALA A 156 -6.99 21.58 -6.50
C ALA A 156 -7.83 21.54 -5.20
N LEU A 157 -8.18 20.35 -4.72
CA LEU A 157 -8.98 20.22 -3.49
C LEU A 157 -8.14 20.53 -2.24
N PRO A 158 -8.66 21.35 -1.31
CA PRO A 158 -7.99 21.60 -0.04
C PRO A 158 -7.77 20.30 0.75
N GLY A 159 -6.53 20.07 1.19
CA GLY A 159 -6.16 18.87 1.95
C GLY A 159 -5.75 17.67 1.09
N THR A 160 -5.73 17.81 -0.23
CA THR A 160 -5.04 16.85 -1.10
C THR A 160 -3.52 16.97 -0.89
N VAL A 161 -2.86 15.82 -0.85
CA VAL A 161 -1.39 15.73 -0.80
C VAL A 161 -0.90 14.94 -2.00
N GLU A 162 0.04 15.48 -2.73
CA GLU A 162 0.73 14.81 -3.82
C GLU A 162 2.23 14.74 -3.51
N LEU A 163 2.85 13.60 -3.79
CA LEU A 163 4.27 13.40 -3.62
C LEU A 163 4.85 12.44 -4.66
N VAL A 164 6.16 12.50 -4.83
CA VAL A 164 6.93 11.53 -5.62
C VAL A 164 7.88 10.80 -4.70
N GLN A 165 7.69 9.50 -4.57
CA GLN A 165 8.51 8.60 -3.76
C GLN A 165 9.71 8.11 -4.56
N ARG A 166 10.89 8.17 -3.95
CA ARG A 166 12.19 7.74 -4.49
C ARG A 166 12.71 6.49 -3.79
N PRO A 167 13.68 5.77 -4.38
CA PRO A 167 14.33 4.64 -3.72
C PRO A 167 14.89 5.02 -2.34
N GLY A 168 14.70 4.11 -1.38
CA GLY A 168 15.08 4.32 0.02
C GLY A 168 14.05 5.09 0.85
N GLU A 169 13.00 5.61 0.24
CA GLU A 169 11.94 6.31 0.96
C GLU A 169 10.81 5.36 1.36
N LEU A 170 10.21 5.65 2.51
CA LEU A 170 9.03 4.98 3.02
C LEU A 170 7.86 5.97 3.03
N VAL A 171 6.77 5.61 2.36
CA VAL A 171 5.51 6.36 2.41
C VAL A 171 4.57 5.69 3.39
N TYR A 172 4.05 6.46 4.33
CA TYR A 172 2.98 6.05 5.24
C TYR A 172 1.62 6.38 4.66
N VAL A 173 0.71 5.42 4.67
CA VAL A 173 -0.68 5.54 4.23
C VAL A 173 -1.59 5.51 5.46
N PRO A 174 -2.25 6.62 5.80
CA PRO A 174 -3.19 6.64 6.91
C PRO A 174 -4.42 5.76 6.64
N ALA A 175 -4.92 5.12 7.70
CA ALA A 175 -6.15 4.31 7.65
C ALA A 175 -7.33 5.11 7.06
N GLY A 176 -8.07 4.48 6.16
CA GLY A 176 -9.26 5.07 5.56
C GLY A 176 -8.99 6.25 4.61
N ARG A 177 -7.74 6.57 4.30
CA ARG A 177 -7.39 7.67 3.40
C ARG A 177 -7.47 7.23 1.94
N PRO A 178 -8.39 7.81 1.11
CA PRO A 178 -8.42 7.51 -0.31
C PRO A 178 -7.14 7.98 -0.98
N HIS A 179 -6.52 7.10 -1.76
CA HIS A 179 -5.26 7.41 -2.44
C HIS A 179 -5.11 6.64 -3.76
N ALA A 180 -4.25 7.15 -4.64
CA ALA A 180 -3.85 6.48 -5.86
C ALA A 180 -2.34 6.51 -6.03
N VAL A 181 -1.81 5.50 -6.72
CA VAL A 181 -0.37 5.34 -6.97
C VAL A 181 -0.13 5.07 -8.45
N LEU A 182 0.82 5.78 -9.04
CA LEU A 182 1.27 5.59 -10.42
C LEU A 182 2.78 5.32 -10.44
N ASN A 183 3.18 4.23 -11.04
CA ASN A 183 4.59 3.96 -11.32
C ASN A 183 5.04 4.83 -12.50
N LEU A 184 5.98 5.73 -12.25
CA LEU A 184 6.59 6.58 -13.27
C LEU A 184 7.74 5.85 -13.98
N GLU A 185 8.39 4.95 -13.27
CA GLU A 185 9.49 4.10 -13.71
C GLU A 185 9.26 2.66 -13.29
N TRP A 186 10.12 1.75 -13.73
CA TRP A 186 10.19 0.39 -13.22
C TRP A 186 10.34 0.39 -11.72
N SER A 187 9.34 -0.07 -11.02
CA SER A 187 9.24 0.06 -9.56
C SER A 187 9.22 -1.29 -8.87
N TYR A 188 10.00 -1.39 -7.82
CA TYR A 188 10.03 -2.49 -6.87
C TYR A 188 9.86 -1.93 -5.46
N ALA A 189 8.86 -2.42 -4.77
CA ALA A 189 8.55 -1.98 -3.41
C ALA A 189 8.10 -3.13 -2.53
N LEU A 190 8.26 -2.94 -1.22
CA LEU A 190 7.67 -3.78 -0.17
C LEU A 190 6.63 -2.96 0.57
N THR A 191 5.51 -3.57 0.90
CA THR A 191 4.44 -2.91 1.65
C THR A 191 3.88 -3.81 2.74
N HIS A 192 3.46 -3.18 3.83
CA HIS A 192 2.66 -3.82 4.87
C HIS A 192 1.41 -3.02 5.15
N ASN A 193 0.30 -3.73 5.29
CA ASN A 193 -0.89 -3.20 5.96
C ASN A 193 -0.88 -3.65 7.42
N TYR A 194 -1.31 -2.77 8.31
CA TYR A 194 -1.36 -3.03 9.73
C TYR A 194 -2.50 -2.26 10.40
N ALA A 195 -2.98 -2.77 11.51
CA ALA A 195 -4.03 -2.14 12.28
C ALA A 195 -3.49 -1.64 13.61
N VAL A 196 -3.90 -0.43 14.00
CA VAL A 196 -3.65 0.11 15.33
C VAL A 196 -4.89 -0.10 16.19
N LEU A 197 -4.72 -0.49 17.45
CA LEU A 197 -5.84 -0.81 18.35
C LEU A 197 -6.85 0.31 18.52
N SER A 198 -6.41 1.56 18.46
CA SER A 198 -7.28 2.74 18.55
C SER A 198 -8.22 2.87 17.35
N ASP A 199 -7.80 2.36 16.19
CA ASP A 199 -8.51 2.51 14.92
C ASP A 199 -9.32 1.26 14.56
N ALA A 200 -9.05 0.12 15.19
CA ALA A 200 -9.88 -1.07 15.11
C ALA A 200 -11.34 -0.81 15.52
N CYS A 201 -11.58 0.18 16.39
CA CYS A 201 -12.94 0.63 16.71
C CYS A 201 -13.65 1.37 15.57
N VAL A 202 -12.90 2.04 14.69
CA VAL A 202 -13.47 2.77 13.54
C VAL A 202 -13.81 1.81 12.41
N SER A 203 -12.98 0.81 12.20
CA SER A 203 -13.15 -0.19 11.14
C SER A 203 -14.37 -1.08 11.34
N SER A 204 -14.81 -1.28 12.58
CA SER A 204 -16.00 -2.08 12.89
C SER A 204 -17.33 -1.44 12.46
N THR A 205 -17.31 -0.16 12.12
CA THR A 205 -18.47 0.55 11.56
C THR A 205 -18.50 0.51 10.03
N SER A 206 -17.41 0.10 9.37
CA SER A 206 -17.36 -0.14 7.94
C SER A 206 -17.64 -1.61 7.65
N MET A 207 -18.69 -1.85 6.89
CA MET A 207 -19.50 -3.06 6.77
C MET A 207 -18.84 -4.31 6.12
N GLU A 208 -17.53 -4.43 6.00
CA GLU A 208 -16.99 -5.51 5.15
C GLU A 208 -16.55 -6.77 5.88
N GLU A 209 -16.17 -6.73 7.16
CA GLU A 209 -15.95 -7.95 7.97
C GLU A 209 -16.06 -7.67 9.48
N PRO A 210 -17.26 -7.51 10.03
CA PRO A 210 -17.43 -7.21 11.46
C PRO A 210 -16.93 -8.33 12.38
N GLU A 211 -17.01 -9.58 11.96
CA GLU A 211 -16.63 -10.75 12.76
C GLU A 211 -15.13 -10.81 13.05
N PHE A 212 -14.29 -10.43 12.08
CA PHE A 212 -12.84 -10.40 12.25
C PHE A 212 -12.40 -9.36 13.29
N PHE A 213 -12.98 -8.16 13.24
CA PHE A 213 -12.68 -7.10 14.20
C PHE A 213 -13.25 -7.37 15.59
N ASP A 214 -14.36 -8.09 15.69
CA ASP A 214 -14.94 -8.52 16.98
C ASP A 214 -14.07 -9.62 17.63
N ALA A 215 -13.51 -10.53 16.84
CA ALA A 215 -12.53 -11.51 17.31
C ALA A 215 -11.24 -10.82 17.81
N LEU A 216 -10.71 -9.85 17.08
CA LEU A 216 -9.58 -9.02 17.50
C LEU A 216 -9.86 -8.29 18.83
N ARG A 217 -11.05 -7.70 19.00
CA ARG A 217 -11.45 -7.04 20.26
C ARG A 217 -11.48 -7.98 21.45
N GLY A 218 -11.94 -9.24 21.25
CA GLY A 218 -11.99 -10.24 22.28
C GLY A 218 -10.60 -10.63 22.83
N THR A 219 -9.53 -10.40 22.07
CA THR A 219 -8.15 -10.70 22.47
C THR A 219 -7.44 -9.51 23.16
N LEU A 220 -8.09 -8.34 23.24
CA LEU A 220 -7.48 -7.13 23.79
C LEU A 220 -7.66 -7.03 25.31
N PRO A 221 -6.61 -6.71 26.07
CA PRO A 221 -6.78 -6.35 27.47
C PRO A 221 -7.60 -5.06 27.57
N SER A 222 -8.58 -5.04 28.46
CA SER A 222 -9.56 -3.95 28.66
C SER A 222 -8.99 -2.62 29.19
N SER A 223 -7.70 -2.38 29.11
CA SER A 223 -7.03 -1.21 29.66
C SER A 223 -6.51 -0.28 28.56
N LYS A 224 -7.23 0.82 28.40
CA LYS A 224 -6.74 2.14 27.98
C LYS A 224 -5.55 2.17 27.01
N ALA A 225 -5.71 1.63 25.81
CA ALA A 225 -4.75 1.88 24.72
C ALA A 225 -4.87 3.35 24.30
N ARG A 226 -3.85 4.14 24.56
CA ARG A 226 -3.73 5.53 24.10
C ARG A 226 -3.36 5.55 22.62
N PRO A 227 -3.72 6.61 21.89
CA PRO A 227 -3.36 6.79 20.48
C PRO A 227 -1.85 7.02 20.35
N VAL A 228 -1.06 5.95 20.28
CA VAL A 228 0.40 6.02 20.38
C VAL A 228 1.05 6.35 19.03
N VAL A 229 0.55 5.80 17.94
CA VAL A 229 1.17 6.00 16.61
C VAL A 229 0.91 7.41 16.08
N ARG A 230 -0.34 7.89 16.15
CA ARG A 230 -0.67 9.26 15.75
C ARG A 230 0.10 10.27 16.58
N ALA A 231 0.16 10.09 17.90
CA ALA A 231 0.94 10.92 18.79
C ALA A 231 2.45 10.83 18.57
N SER A 232 2.97 9.67 18.13
CA SER A 232 4.39 9.52 17.82
C SER A 232 4.74 10.20 16.50
N VAL A 233 3.93 10.04 15.46
CA VAL A 233 4.11 10.71 14.16
C VAL A 233 3.90 12.21 14.31
N GLU A 234 2.85 12.67 15.00
CA GLU A 234 2.59 14.09 15.27
C GLU A 234 3.67 14.73 16.16
N ARG A 235 4.26 13.97 17.09
CA ARG A 235 5.36 14.45 17.94
C ARG A 235 6.66 14.68 17.15
N TRP A 236 6.89 13.90 16.10
CA TRP A 236 8.07 14.04 15.24
C TRP A 236 7.92 15.09 14.14
N LEU A 237 6.70 15.30 13.62
CA LEU A 237 6.45 16.13 12.44
C LEU A 237 5.67 17.42 12.71
N GLY A 238 5.05 17.54 13.89
CA GLY A 238 4.09 18.61 14.14
C GLY A 238 2.70 18.34 13.51
N PRO A 239 1.65 19.07 13.94
CA PRO A 239 0.26 18.75 13.65
C PRO A 239 -0.21 19.05 12.20
N ARG A 240 0.61 19.61 11.34
CA ARG A 240 0.22 20.06 10.00
C ARG A 240 0.55 19.09 8.88
N ASP A 241 1.46 18.13 9.08
CA ASP A 241 2.03 17.31 7.99
C ASP A 241 1.70 15.81 8.09
N ALA A 242 0.79 15.42 8.99
CA ALA A 242 0.38 14.03 9.19
C ALA A 242 -0.45 13.40 8.05
N ALA A 243 -0.56 14.07 6.90
CA ALA A 243 -1.41 13.59 5.80
C ALA A 243 -0.72 12.59 4.88
N ALA A 244 0.59 12.66 4.74
CA ALA A 244 1.46 11.68 4.11
C ALA A 244 2.88 11.93 4.62
N LEU A 245 3.52 10.89 5.09
CA LEU A 245 4.89 10.94 5.58
C LEU A 245 5.80 10.24 4.61
N VAL A 246 6.75 10.97 4.03
CA VAL A 246 7.90 10.38 3.36
C VAL A 246 9.05 10.41 4.34
N VAL A 247 9.48 9.25 4.78
CA VAL A 247 10.66 9.11 5.65
C VAL A 247 11.75 8.44 4.84
N ALA A 248 12.89 9.10 4.71
CA ALA A 248 14.08 8.44 4.22
C ALA A 248 14.49 7.37 5.24
N ALA A 249 14.57 6.10 4.80
CA ALA A 249 15.08 5.04 5.63
C ALA A 249 16.60 5.14 5.67
N TRP A 250 17.16 5.22 6.85
CA TRP A 250 18.59 5.23 7.14
C TRP A 250 19.17 3.83 7.14
#